data_02567f922d56e27b2e10dde39169f5b2
#
_entry.id   02567f922d56e27b2e10dde39169f5b2
#
_cell.length_a   1.000
_cell.length_b   1.000
_cell.length_c   1.000
_cell.angle_alpha   90.00
_cell.angle_beta   90.00
_cell.angle_gamma   90.00
#
_symmetry.space_group_name_H-M   'P 1'
#
loop_
_entity.id
_entity.type
_entity.pdbx_description
1 polymer ?
#
loop_
_entity_poly.entity_id
_entity_poly.type
_entity_poly.pdbx_seq_one_letter_code
_entity_poly.pdbx_strand_id
1 'polypeptide(L)'
;MKNIVIIGAGVAGINAATKLVDNDFKGNIHIIDMGKNPYERPYEEVMTGFLGAGGWSDGKLTYSTQIGGQLSKYVGEDKAMELMKQVVDNFSRFHPHPEQIVLSNPEEEPEFIKPYFGLRLFPCWHIGTDYLHEIGKSWYDYLISKGVKFYWENKVSNINFSFNKVTFESVNEKSWGNLFYDRLIFGVGKSGIDFTSEIMKEYNLPTEEKPVQVGVRFEAPQKHFQKLIDVAYDFKLYRKLDNVSLRSFCTNNNAAYVAVEETYGDHSYNGHAKKDESFRNDMTNFGILMEIRGVDKPFKWSRNLVKNVQKNSTGMYYSPSRTPSTTSEGIGVSTTQIDNLDIIRLAFQGYFKYIDNFIDDMKLVFPTLKDDWGIYVPEVKYLAPEPLVDYSDLSLTKYPNVHFVGDALSARGISVSGAHGTLVAEKILEN
;
A
#
# COMPACT_ATOMS: atom_id res chain seq x y z
N MET A 1 27.78 21.06 6.26
CA MET A 1 27.42 19.63 6.15
C MET A 1 26.04 19.57 5.53
N LYS A 2 25.82 18.77 4.46
CA LYS A 2 24.51 18.70 3.78
C LYS A 2 23.46 18.08 4.73
N ASN A 3 22.24 18.64 4.74
CA ASN A 3 21.11 18.12 5.50
C ASN A 3 20.08 17.53 4.55
N ILE A 4 19.73 16.27 4.74
CA ILE A 4 18.60 15.62 4.07
C ILE A 4 17.47 15.49 5.08
N VAL A 5 16.30 16.01 4.73
CA VAL A 5 15.08 15.83 5.51
C VAL A 5 14.15 14.89 4.73
N ILE A 6 13.68 13.85 5.39
CA ILE A 6 12.75 12.86 4.86
C ILE A 6 11.45 12.99 5.65
N ILE A 7 10.34 13.24 4.97
CA ILE A 7 9.02 13.29 5.58
C ILE A 7 8.33 11.96 5.30
N GLY A 8 8.10 11.20 6.37
CA GLY A 8 7.53 9.85 6.34
C GLY A 8 8.59 8.76 6.46
N ALA A 9 8.52 8.01 7.56
CA ALA A 9 9.31 6.80 7.81
C ALA A 9 8.71 5.55 7.14
N GLY A 10 7.94 5.74 6.06
CA GLY A 10 7.40 4.64 5.24
C GLY A 10 8.50 3.92 4.47
N VAL A 11 8.13 2.85 3.73
CA VAL A 11 9.08 2.04 2.95
C VAL A 11 9.98 2.89 2.05
N ALA A 12 9.43 3.92 1.40
CA ALA A 12 10.21 4.80 0.53
C ALA A 12 11.27 5.60 1.30
N GLY A 13 10.88 6.25 2.40
CA GLY A 13 11.80 7.05 3.23
C GLY A 13 12.89 6.20 3.87
N ILE A 14 12.55 5.02 4.36
CA ILE A 14 13.49 4.10 4.99
C ILE A 14 14.50 3.53 3.97
N ASN A 15 14.05 3.14 2.77
CA ASN A 15 14.97 2.69 1.72
C ASN A 15 15.89 3.83 1.23
N ALA A 16 15.38 5.08 1.14
CA ALA A 16 16.23 6.23 0.83
C ALA A 16 17.32 6.44 1.89
N ALA A 17 16.95 6.44 3.17
CA ALA A 17 17.91 6.57 4.26
C ALA A 17 18.94 5.44 4.26
N THR A 18 18.50 4.19 4.04
CA THR A 18 19.39 3.03 3.98
C THR A 18 20.39 3.16 2.85
N LYS A 19 19.94 3.53 1.65
CA LYS A 19 20.83 3.74 0.51
C LYS A 19 21.88 4.82 0.76
N LEU A 20 21.48 5.92 1.41
CA LEU A 20 22.38 7.00 1.76
C LEU A 20 23.46 6.55 2.76
N VAL A 21 23.07 5.87 3.84
CA VAL A 21 24.04 5.44 4.88
C VAL A 21 24.93 4.30 4.40
N ASP A 22 24.43 3.40 3.57
CA ASP A 22 25.20 2.29 2.98
C ASP A 22 26.28 2.80 1.98
N ASN A 23 26.10 3.99 1.43
CA ASN A 23 27.06 4.65 0.55
C ASN A 23 27.79 5.82 1.25
N ASP A 24 27.91 5.76 2.56
CA ASP A 24 28.71 6.68 3.37
C ASP A 24 28.39 8.18 3.16
N PHE A 25 27.13 8.53 3.00
CA PHE A 25 26.71 9.93 2.86
C PHE A 25 27.27 10.80 4.00
N LYS A 26 27.99 11.87 3.67
CA LYS A 26 28.67 12.74 4.63
C LYS A 26 27.83 13.95 5.03
N GLY A 27 26.63 13.70 5.54
CA GLY A 27 25.68 14.71 5.97
C GLY A 27 24.79 14.22 7.11
N ASN A 28 23.83 15.05 7.49
CA ASN A 28 22.80 14.65 8.44
C ASN A 28 21.58 14.11 7.67
N ILE A 29 21.00 13.04 8.18
CA ILE A 29 19.74 12.48 7.70
C ILE A 29 18.74 12.59 8.83
N HIS A 30 17.64 13.30 8.57
CA HIS A 30 16.55 13.53 9.50
C HIS A 30 15.27 12.92 8.93
N ILE A 31 14.59 12.09 9.71
CA ILE A 31 13.30 11.48 9.32
C ILE A 31 12.22 11.93 10.30
N ILE A 32 11.13 12.49 9.78
CA ILE A 32 9.98 12.95 10.57
C ILE A 32 8.80 12.04 10.26
N ASP A 33 8.17 11.46 11.28
CA ASP A 33 6.98 10.65 11.14
C ASP A 33 5.98 10.92 12.27
N MET A 34 4.70 10.92 11.93
CA MET A 34 3.61 11.15 12.89
C MET A 34 3.30 9.93 13.75
N GLY A 35 3.76 8.76 13.35
CA GLY A 35 3.61 7.52 14.11
C GLY A 35 4.80 7.23 15.01
N LYS A 36 4.86 6.01 15.52
CA LYS A 36 5.83 5.57 16.52
C LYS A 36 6.99 4.78 15.93
N ASN A 37 8.06 4.66 16.71
CA ASN A 37 9.17 3.77 16.40
C ASN A 37 8.71 2.29 16.47
N PRO A 38 9.48 1.34 15.91
CA PRO A 38 9.03 -0.06 15.83
C PRO A 38 8.92 -0.78 17.18
N TYR A 39 9.51 -0.25 18.26
CA TYR A 39 9.39 -0.82 19.61
C TYR A 39 8.12 -0.42 20.33
N GLU A 40 7.53 0.73 19.97
CA GLU A 40 6.37 1.33 20.61
C GLU A 40 5.12 1.33 19.73
N ARG A 41 5.27 1.00 18.43
CA ARG A 41 4.18 0.96 17.46
C ARG A 41 3.20 -0.16 17.82
N PRO A 42 1.93 0.17 18.19
CA PRO A 42 0.94 -0.84 18.49
C PRO A 42 0.44 -1.52 17.21
N TYR A 43 -0.13 -2.72 17.38
CA TYR A 43 -0.66 -3.51 16.24
C TYR A 43 -1.79 -2.81 15.48
N GLU A 44 -2.51 -1.91 16.15
CA GLU A 44 -3.62 -1.15 15.60
C GLU A 44 -3.17 0.01 14.70
N GLU A 45 -1.93 0.46 14.84
CA GLU A 45 -1.39 1.58 14.06
C GLU A 45 -0.84 1.11 12.72
N VAL A 46 -1.75 0.77 11.79
CA VAL A 46 -1.40 0.17 10.49
C VAL A 46 -0.73 1.15 9.53
N MET A 47 -1.06 2.46 9.60
CA MET A 47 -0.75 3.41 8.52
C MET A 47 0.50 4.24 8.74
N THR A 48 0.92 4.46 9.98
CA THR A 48 2.00 5.39 10.34
C THR A 48 3.13 4.68 11.10
N GLY A 49 4.25 5.37 11.34
CA GLY A 49 5.42 4.81 12.02
C GLY A 49 6.42 4.11 11.09
N PHE A 50 7.37 3.41 11.68
CA PHE A 50 8.48 2.80 10.92
C PHE A 50 7.99 1.80 9.87
N LEU A 51 8.46 1.91 8.63
CA LEU A 51 7.98 1.25 7.41
C LEU A 51 6.54 1.60 6.99
N GLY A 52 5.81 2.45 7.74
CA GLY A 52 4.44 2.86 7.41
C GLY A 52 3.51 1.67 7.20
N ALA A 53 2.57 1.78 6.25
CA ALA A 53 1.67 0.69 5.90
C ALA A 53 2.39 -0.56 5.36
N GLY A 54 3.59 -0.42 4.80
CA GLY A 54 4.41 -1.54 4.34
C GLY A 54 4.92 -2.41 5.48
N GLY A 55 5.17 -1.82 6.66
CA GLY A 55 5.56 -2.53 7.88
C GLY A 55 4.43 -3.27 8.58
N TRP A 56 3.21 -3.14 8.07
CA TRP A 56 2.00 -3.74 8.60
C TRP A 56 1.08 -4.27 7.49
N SER A 57 1.67 -4.83 6.47
CA SER A 57 1.00 -5.39 5.28
C SER A 57 1.05 -6.92 5.30
N ASP A 58 0.67 -7.53 4.18
CA ASP A 58 0.88 -8.96 3.94
C ASP A 58 2.34 -9.36 3.69
N GLY A 59 3.26 -8.39 3.60
CA GLY A 59 4.67 -8.64 3.36
C GLY A 59 5.00 -9.18 1.97
N LYS A 60 4.17 -8.90 0.96
CA LYS A 60 4.45 -9.28 -0.43
C LYS A 60 5.34 -8.26 -1.12
N LEU A 61 6.45 -8.73 -1.65
CA LEU A 61 7.39 -7.99 -2.47
C LEU A 61 7.21 -8.42 -3.92
N THR A 62 6.28 -7.80 -4.63
CA THR A 62 6.03 -8.13 -6.05
C THR A 62 7.19 -7.65 -6.91
N TYR A 63 7.63 -8.50 -7.84
CA TYR A 63 8.77 -8.25 -8.72
C TYR A 63 8.31 -8.13 -10.17
N SER A 64 7.71 -6.98 -10.49
CA SER A 64 7.22 -6.69 -11.83
C SER A 64 7.01 -5.19 -12.02
N THR A 65 7.39 -4.68 -13.17
CA THR A 65 7.17 -3.28 -13.59
C THR A 65 5.74 -3.01 -14.08
N GLN A 66 4.92 -4.06 -14.22
CA GLN A 66 3.55 -3.94 -14.72
C GLN A 66 2.53 -3.53 -13.65
N ILE A 67 2.94 -3.53 -12.38
CA ILE A 67 2.08 -3.15 -11.24
C ILE A 67 2.84 -2.27 -10.26
N GLY A 68 2.08 -1.56 -9.43
CA GLY A 68 2.63 -0.77 -8.33
C GLY A 68 3.01 0.67 -8.69
N GLY A 69 2.86 1.11 -9.93
CA GLY A 69 3.16 2.49 -10.33
C GLY A 69 3.82 2.60 -11.69
N GLN A 70 4.57 3.67 -11.89
CA GLN A 70 5.15 4.03 -13.20
C GLN A 70 6.69 4.00 -13.21
N LEU A 71 7.33 3.31 -12.26
CA LEU A 71 8.79 3.34 -12.10
C LEU A 71 9.55 3.04 -13.40
N SER A 72 9.10 2.04 -14.17
CA SER A 72 9.74 1.71 -15.46
C SER A 72 9.62 2.81 -16.52
N LYS A 73 8.60 3.66 -16.45
CA LYS A 73 8.51 4.84 -17.33
C LYS A 73 9.51 5.92 -16.93
N TYR A 74 9.92 5.95 -15.67
CA TYR A 74 10.88 6.92 -15.16
C TYR A 74 12.32 6.54 -15.52
N VAL A 75 12.69 5.27 -15.33
CA VAL A 75 14.10 4.84 -15.38
C VAL A 75 14.37 3.69 -16.36
N GLY A 76 13.36 3.23 -17.11
CA GLY A 76 13.45 2.01 -17.91
C GLY A 76 13.22 0.74 -17.09
N GLU A 77 12.98 -0.38 -17.79
CA GLU A 77 12.56 -1.63 -17.13
C GLU A 77 13.70 -2.26 -16.32
N ASP A 78 14.89 -2.38 -16.91
CA ASP A 78 16.04 -3.01 -16.24
C ASP A 78 16.42 -2.28 -14.95
N LYS A 79 16.50 -0.94 -14.99
CA LYS A 79 16.81 -0.15 -13.79
C LYS A 79 15.69 -0.22 -12.76
N ALA A 80 14.44 -0.23 -13.18
CA ALA A 80 13.32 -0.41 -12.27
C ALA A 80 13.39 -1.76 -11.53
N MET A 81 13.69 -2.85 -12.26
CA MET A 81 13.86 -4.18 -11.67
C MET A 81 15.06 -4.24 -10.73
N GLU A 82 16.20 -3.63 -11.09
CA GLU A 82 17.36 -3.50 -10.21
C GLU A 82 17.01 -2.80 -8.88
N LEU A 83 16.34 -1.65 -8.96
CA LEU A 83 15.94 -0.89 -7.77
C LEU A 83 14.96 -1.68 -6.88
N MET A 84 13.99 -2.38 -7.47
CA MET A 84 13.08 -3.24 -6.74
C MET A 84 13.83 -4.40 -6.05
N LYS A 85 14.85 -4.98 -6.73
CA LYS A 85 15.69 -6.03 -6.12
C LYS A 85 16.45 -5.49 -4.90
N GLN A 86 16.99 -4.27 -4.95
CA GLN A 86 17.63 -3.65 -3.78
C GLN A 86 16.68 -3.54 -2.58
N VAL A 87 15.38 -3.24 -2.81
CA VAL A 87 14.37 -3.23 -1.75
C VAL A 87 14.19 -4.62 -1.14
N VAL A 88 14.10 -5.67 -1.98
CA VAL A 88 14.01 -7.06 -1.52
C VAL A 88 15.24 -7.43 -0.68
N ASP A 89 16.43 -7.05 -1.13
CA ASP A 89 17.68 -7.31 -0.41
C ASP A 89 17.72 -6.63 0.95
N ASN A 90 17.19 -5.42 1.07
CA ASN A 90 17.05 -4.73 2.35
C ASN A 90 16.11 -5.50 3.30
N PHE A 91 14.93 -5.91 2.84
CA PHE A 91 14.04 -6.71 3.66
C PHE A 91 14.67 -8.05 4.08
N SER A 92 15.36 -8.72 3.16
CA SER A 92 16.08 -9.97 3.44
C SER A 92 17.20 -9.77 4.46
N ARG A 93 17.97 -8.69 4.35
CA ARG A 93 19.07 -8.34 5.25
C ARG A 93 18.66 -8.23 6.71
N PHE A 94 17.45 -7.70 6.96
CA PHE A 94 16.94 -7.47 8.31
C PHE A 94 15.94 -8.54 8.78
N HIS A 95 15.66 -9.53 7.95
CA HIS A 95 14.78 -10.63 8.29
C HIS A 95 15.47 -11.62 9.25
N PRO A 96 14.81 -12.08 10.34
CA PRO A 96 15.40 -13.06 11.26
C PRO A 96 15.70 -14.41 10.59
N HIS A 97 14.97 -14.75 9.52
CA HIS A 97 15.08 -15.99 8.76
C HIS A 97 15.11 -15.72 7.25
N PRO A 98 16.19 -15.10 6.72
CA PRO A 98 16.23 -14.68 5.31
C PRO A 98 16.14 -15.85 4.31
N GLU A 99 16.51 -17.05 4.70
CA GLU A 99 16.40 -18.27 3.91
C GLU A 99 14.95 -18.67 3.59
N GLN A 100 13.98 -18.16 4.35
CA GLN A 100 12.55 -18.41 4.14
C GLN A 100 11.94 -17.48 3.08
N ILE A 101 12.67 -16.45 2.67
CA ILE A 101 12.23 -15.49 1.64
C ILE A 101 12.54 -16.07 0.26
N VAL A 102 11.67 -16.92 -0.23
CA VAL A 102 11.83 -17.59 -1.53
C VAL A 102 10.97 -16.89 -2.58
N LEU A 103 11.54 -16.69 -3.78
CA LEU A 103 10.81 -16.16 -4.92
C LEU A 103 9.80 -17.20 -5.41
N SER A 104 8.53 -16.86 -5.36
CA SER A 104 7.48 -17.61 -6.04
C SER A 104 7.41 -17.11 -7.48
N ASN A 105 7.84 -17.95 -8.41
CA ASN A 105 7.68 -17.70 -9.85
C ASN A 105 6.36 -18.34 -10.32
N PRO A 106 5.55 -17.60 -11.08
CA PRO A 106 4.35 -18.18 -11.64
C PRO A 106 4.69 -19.21 -12.73
N GLU A 107 3.83 -20.23 -12.82
CA GLU A 107 3.82 -21.17 -13.94
C GLU A 107 3.02 -20.62 -15.13
N GLU A 108 2.74 -21.44 -16.13
CA GLU A 108 1.92 -21.04 -17.29
C GLU A 108 0.48 -20.71 -16.88
N GLU A 109 -0.10 -19.73 -17.56
CA GLU A 109 -1.49 -19.31 -17.32
C GLU A 109 -2.47 -20.47 -17.62
N PRO A 110 -3.33 -20.86 -16.67
CA PRO A 110 -4.29 -21.91 -16.88
C PRO A 110 -5.39 -21.50 -17.85
N GLU A 111 -5.62 -22.30 -18.88
CA GLU A 111 -6.59 -22.04 -19.97
C GLU A 111 -8.03 -21.85 -19.48
N PHE A 112 -8.43 -22.49 -18.36
CA PHE A 112 -9.80 -22.42 -17.87
C PHE A 112 -10.24 -21.04 -17.39
N ILE A 113 -9.30 -20.12 -17.18
CA ILE A 113 -9.57 -18.73 -16.76
C ILE A 113 -9.97 -17.86 -17.97
N LYS A 114 -9.34 -18.06 -19.12
CA LYS A 114 -9.42 -17.19 -20.30
C LYS A 114 -10.81 -16.85 -20.83
N PRO A 115 -11.82 -17.75 -20.78
CA PRO A 115 -13.15 -17.41 -21.26
C PRO A 115 -13.85 -16.28 -20.49
N TYR A 116 -13.45 -16.06 -19.23
CA TYR A 116 -14.15 -15.14 -18.32
C TYR A 116 -13.28 -13.97 -17.88
N PHE A 117 -11.98 -14.20 -17.67
CA PHE A 117 -11.05 -13.22 -17.17
C PHE A 117 -9.77 -13.18 -17.99
N GLY A 118 -9.18 -11.99 -18.10
CA GLY A 118 -7.75 -11.92 -18.29
C GLY A 118 -7.05 -12.27 -16.97
N LEU A 119 -5.91 -12.93 -17.09
CA LEU A 119 -5.07 -13.31 -15.95
C LEU A 119 -3.73 -12.60 -16.05
N ARG A 120 -3.20 -12.19 -14.91
CA ARG A 120 -1.81 -11.75 -14.76
C ARG A 120 -1.22 -12.41 -13.54
N LEU A 121 -0.06 -12.97 -13.72
CA LEU A 121 0.73 -13.66 -12.72
C LEU A 121 2.04 -12.89 -12.54
N PHE A 122 2.48 -12.71 -11.29
CA PHE A 122 3.67 -11.95 -11.00
C PHE A 122 4.59 -12.72 -10.06
N PRO A 123 5.90 -12.73 -10.33
CA PRO A 123 6.87 -13.18 -9.33
C PRO A 123 6.76 -12.34 -8.07
N CYS A 124 6.80 -12.99 -6.91
CA CYS A 124 6.83 -12.27 -5.66
C CYS A 124 7.58 -13.04 -4.56
N TRP A 125 8.20 -12.30 -3.65
CA TRP A 125 8.64 -12.84 -2.37
C TRP A 125 7.57 -12.56 -1.33
N HIS A 126 7.27 -13.53 -0.51
CA HIS A 126 6.32 -13.38 0.59
C HIS A 126 7.05 -13.48 1.93
N ILE A 127 7.08 -12.37 2.67
CA ILE A 127 7.70 -12.26 3.98
C ILE A 127 6.75 -12.76 5.08
N GLY A 128 5.47 -12.39 4.97
CA GLY A 128 4.46 -12.59 6.01
C GLY A 128 4.34 -11.38 6.94
N THR A 129 3.13 -11.14 7.42
CA THR A 129 2.84 -10.03 8.34
C THR A 129 3.57 -10.20 9.67
N ASP A 130 3.73 -11.43 10.13
CA ASP A 130 4.33 -11.82 11.40
C ASP A 130 5.80 -11.38 11.54
N TYR A 131 6.60 -11.42 10.48
CA TYR A 131 8.02 -11.04 10.53
C TYR A 131 8.30 -9.55 10.35
N LEU A 132 7.35 -8.77 9.83
CA LEU A 132 7.57 -7.36 9.49
C LEU A 132 7.95 -6.51 10.71
N HIS A 133 7.44 -6.85 11.89
CA HIS A 133 7.76 -6.13 13.12
C HIS A 133 9.21 -6.34 13.56
N GLU A 134 9.73 -7.56 13.49
CA GLU A 134 11.12 -7.88 13.82
C GLU A 134 12.10 -7.28 12.81
N ILE A 135 11.75 -7.34 11.52
CA ILE A 135 12.47 -6.63 10.45
C ILE A 135 12.53 -5.14 10.76
N GLY A 136 11.42 -4.55 11.16
CA GLY A 136 11.34 -3.13 11.50
C GLY A 136 12.30 -2.75 12.63
N LYS A 137 12.36 -3.52 13.72
CA LYS A 137 13.28 -3.28 14.84
C LYS A 137 14.74 -3.37 14.41
N SER A 138 15.13 -4.46 13.75
CA SER A 138 16.50 -4.68 13.28
C SER A 138 16.97 -3.58 12.34
N TRP A 139 16.08 -3.16 11.42
CA TRP A 139 16.39 -2.11 10.46
C TRP A 139 16.48 -0.71 11.11
N TYR A 140 15.61 -0.43 12.05
CA TYR A 140 15.65 0.80 12.84
C TYR A 140 16.95 0.93 13.62
N ASP A 141 17.35 -0.12 14.35
CA ASP A 141 18.60 -0.14 15.13
C ASP A 141 19.83 0.08 14.23
N TYR A 142 19.81 -0.53 13.03
CA TYR A 142 20.85 -0.28 12.04
C TYR A 142 20.92 1.20 11.65
N LEU A 143 19.81 1.84 11.30
CA LEU A 143 19.80 3.25 10.91
C LEU A 143 20.21 4.18 12.05
N ILE A 144 19.78 3.91 13.28
CA ILE A 144 20.23 4.63 14.48
C ILE A 144 21.76 4.50 14.65
N SER A 145 22.32 3.29 14.51
CA SER A 145 23.75 3.03 14.61
C SER A 145 24.57 3.81 13.57
N LYS A 146 23.95 4.16 12.44
CA LYS A 146 24.53 4.96 11.36
C LYS A 146 24.33 6.47 11.55
N GLY A 147 23.70 6.91 12.65
CA GLY A 147 23.51 8.32 12.99
C GLY A 147 22.30 8.99 12.34
N VAL A 148 21.35 8.23 11.77
CA VAL A 148 20.07 8.76 11.28
C VAL A 148 19.27 9.27 12.48
N LYS A 149 18.71 10.47 12.37
CA LYS A 149 17.90 11.09 13.41
C LYS A 149 16.43 10.97 13.08
N PHE A 150 15.66 10.38 14.01
CA PHE A 150 14.21 10.23 13.88
C PHE A 150 13.47 11.19 14.81
N TYR A 151 12.37 11.74 14.30
CA TYR A 151 11.42 12.58 15.01
C TYR A 151 10.06 11.88 14.97
N TRP A 152 9.84 11.01 15.97
CA TRP A 152 8.61 10.22 16.11
C TRP A 152 7.50 11.04 16.74
N GLU A 153 6.25 10.66 16.43
CA GLU A 153 5.05 11.35 16.92
C GLU A 153 5.08 12.85 16.60
N ASN A 154 5.65 13.18 15.44
CA ASN A 154 5.75 14.54 14.92
C ASN A 154 5.11 14.65 13.54
N LYS A 155 4.10 15.50 13.45
CA LYS A 155 3.38 15.80 12.21
C LYS A 155 4.00 17.04 11.56
N VAL A 156 4.39 16.93 10.30
CA VAL A 156 4.78 18.11 9.52
C VAL A 156 3.53 18.95 9.26
N SER A 157 3.58 20.20 9.69
CA SER A 157 2.49 21.17 9.56
C SER A 157 2.71 22.20 8.46
N ASN A 158 3.98 22.44 8.07
CA ASN A 158 4.30 23.36 6.98
C ASN A 158 5.63 23.01 6.32
N ILE A 159 5.72 23.23 5.01
CA ILE A 159 6.96 23.16 4.24
C ILE A 159 7.12 24.46 3.49
N ASN A 160 8.21 25.17 3.73
CA ASN A 160 8.54 26.37 2.96
C ASN A 160 9.65 26.06 1.95
N PHE A 161 9.28 25.88 0.68
CA PHE A 161 10.22 25.53 -0.39
C PHE A 161 11.20 26.66 -0.71
N SER A 162 10.78 27.93 -0.52
CA SER A 162 11.65 29.10 -0.80
C SER A 162 12.76 29.26 0.23
N PHE A 163 12.53 28.86 1.47
CA PHE A 163 13.50 28.92 2.56
C PHE A 163 14.09 27.56 2.91
N ASN A 164 13.77 26.51 2.16
CA ASN A 164 14.22 25.13 2.41
C ASN A 164 13.97 24.71 3.87
N LYS A 165 12.76 24.96 4.38
CA LYS A 165 12.44 24.76 5.79
C LYS A 165 11.20 23.87 5.93
N VAL A 166 11.29 22.87 6.84
CA VAL A 166 10.18 22.06 7.32
C VAL A 166 9.84 22.46 8.73
N THR A 167 8.56 22.69 9.02
CA THR A 167 8.02 22.91 10.35
C THR A 167 7.17 21.71 10.74
N PHE A 168 7.35 21.20 11.95
CA PHE A 168 6.60 20.07 12.46
C PHE A 168 6.20 20.31 13.92
N GLU A 169 5.16 19.62 14.36
CA GLU A 169 4.61 19.71 15.70
C GLU A 169 4.41 18.32 16.29
N SER A 170 4.58 18.19 17.60
CA SER A 170 4.29 16.96 18.31
C SER A 170 2.80 16.64 18.23
N VAL A 171 2.48 15.36 18.00
CA VAL A 171 1.10 14.87 18.00
C VAL A 171 0.51 14.88 19.43
N ASN A 172 1.34 14.70 20.45
CA ASN A 172 0.93 14.51 21.84
C ASN A 172 1.16 15.73 22.73
N GLU A 173 2.09 16.61 22.34
CA GLU A 173 2.51 17.75 23.16
C GLU A 173 2.37 19.08 22.40
N LYS A 174 2.27 20.19 23.13
CA LYS A 174 2.31 21.52 22.52
C LYS A 174 3.76 21.96 22.25
N SER A 175 4.50 21.16 21.51
CA SER A 175 5.87 21.46 21.10
C SER A 175 5.97 21.46 19.58
N TRP A 176 6.89 22.24 19.04
CA TRP A 176 7.14 22.35 17.61
C TRP A 176 8.65 22.46 17.33
N GLY A 177 9.04 22.08 16.12
CA GLY A 177 10.40 22.15 15.65
C GLY A 177 10.51 22.62 14.21
N ASN A 178 11.71 23.01 13.82
CA ASN A 178 12.05 23.33 12.44
C ASN A 178 13.33 22.61 12.03
N LEU A 179 13.37 22.16 10.77
CA LEU A 179 14.58 21.68 10.12
C LEU A 179 14.78 22.43 8.81
N PHE A 180 16.03 22.80 8.53
CA PHE A 180 16.43 23.30 7.22
C PHE A 180 17.06 22.17 6.43
N TYR A 181 16.82 22.12 5.12
CA TYR A 181 17.28 21.04 4.27
C TYR A 181 18.03 21.55 3.03
N ASP A 182 19.01 20.78 2.59
CA ASP A 182 19.61 20.91 1.27
C ASP A 182 18.86 20.04 0.24
N ARG A 183 18.30 18.92 0.71
CA ARG A 183 17.41 18.04 -0.06
C ARG A 183 16.24 17.61 0.82
N LEU A 184 15.04 17.62 0.24
CA LEU A 184 13.83 17.15 0.87
C LEU A 184 13.29 15.92 0.12
N ILE A 185 13.05 14.84 0.84
CA ILE A 185 12.36 13.65 0.32
C ILE A 185 10.96 13.61 0.93
N PHE A 186 9.95 13.85 0.10
CA PHE A 186 8.55 13.88 0.50
C PHE A 186 7.92 12.51 0.26
N GLY A 187 7.82 11.71 1.31
CA GLY A 187 7.37 10.31 1.27
C GLY A 187 6.16 10.05 2.16
N VAL A 188 5.25 11.01 2.29
CA VAL A 188 4.01 10.81 3.04
C VAL A 188 3.15 9.75 2.37
N GLY A 189 2.65 8.83 3.17
CA GLY A 189 1.79 7.77 2.71
C GLY A 189 0.33 8.20 2.53
N LYS A 190 -0.55 7.22 2.48
CA LYS A 190 -2.00 7.37 2.35
C LYS A 190 -2.62 8.29 3.42
N SER A 191 -2.10 8.29 4.64
CA SER A 191 -2.51 9.20 5.71
C SER A 191 -2.17 10.67 5.47
N GLY A 192 -1.26 10.97 4.53
CA GLY A 192 -0.83 12.33 4.17
C GLY A 192 -1.47 12.90 2.90
N ILE A 193 -2.54 12.31 2.35
CA ILE A 193 -3.15 12.75 1.07
C ILE A 193 -3.66 14.19 1.15
N ASP A 194 -4.34 14.56 2.23
CA ASP A 194 -4.85 15.92 2.41
C ASP A 194 -3.69 16.93 2.45
N PHE A 195 -2.65 16.64 3.24
CA PHE A 195 -1.46 17.46 3.32
C PHE A 195 -0.73 17.59 1.96
N THR A 196 -0.61 16.48 1.23
CA THR A 196 -0.06 16.49 -0.13
C THR A 196 -0.87 17.42 -1.05
N SER A 197 -2.20 17.31 -1.00
CA SER A 197 -3.10 18.14 -1.81
C SER A 197 -3.03 19.62 -1.44
N GLU A 198 -2.87 19.95 -0.15
CA GLU A 198 -2.68 21.33 0.34
C GLU A 198 -1.37 21.92 -0.17
N ILE A 199 -0.26 21.19 -0.06
CA ILE A 199 1.07 21.62 -0.56
C ILE A 199 1.02 21.85 -2.08
N MET A 200 0.40 20.94 -2.85
CA MET A 200 0.28 21.10 -4.29
C MET A 200 -0.51 22.38 -4.65
N LYS A 201 -1.59 22.65 -3.94
CA LYS A 201 -2.40 23.84 -4.13
C LYS A 201 -1.66 25.12 -3.71
N GLU A 202 -1.01 25.12 -2.55
CA GLU A 202 -0.28 26.28 -2.01
C GLU A 202 0.83 26.73 -2.97
N TYR A 203 1.59 25.78 -3.52
CA TYR A 203 2.71 26.07 -4.44
C TYR A 203 2.30 26.08 -5.92
N ASN A 204 0.99 25.94 -6.21
CA ASN A 204 0.45 25.86 -7.57
C ASN A 204 1.26 24.87 -8.43
N LEU A 205 1.45 23.65 -7.90
CA LEU A 205 2.17 22.59 -8.62
C LEU A 205 1.25 21.95 -9.65
N PRO A 206 1.76 21.68 -10.87
CA PRO A 206 1.00 20.93 -11.86
C PRO A 206 0.78 19.48 -11.36
N THR A 207 -0.46 19.00 -11.50
CA THR A 207 -0.87 17.68 -11.01
C THR A 207 -1.68 16.91 -12.04
N GLU A 208 -1.67 15.58 -11.90
CA GLU A 208 -2.53 14.66 -12.62
C GLU A 208 -3.53 14.01 -11.65
N GLU A 209 -4.83 14.09 -11.95
CA GLU A 209 -5.86 13.39 -11.19
C GLU A 209 -5.81 11.87 -11.44
N LYS A 210 -6.00 11.10 -10.40
CA LYS A 210 -6.02 9.63 -10.48
C LYS A 210 -7.46 9.11 -10.44
N PRO A 211 -7.77 7.98 -11.11
CA PRO A 211 -9.11 7.42 -11.11
C PRO A 211 -9.53 6.91 -9.72
N VAL A 212 -10.84 6.81 -9.50
CA VAL A 212 -11.38 6.15 -8.30
C VAL A 212 -10.99 4.68 -8.30
N GLN A 213 -10.54 4.18 -7.14
CA GLN A 213 -10.31 2.76 -6.92
C GLN A 213 -11.05 2.30 -5.66
N VAL A 214 -12.16 1.57 -5.84
CA VAL A 214 -13.06 1.12 -4.77
C VAL A 214 -13.65 -0.24 -5.10
N GLY A 215 -13.95 -1.01 -4.07
CA GLY A 215 -14.53 -2.33 -4.24
C GLY A 215 -14.80 -3.03 -2.91
N VAL A 216 -14.52 -4.31 -2.86
CA VAL A 216 -14.78 -5.17 -1.71
C VAL A 216 -13.60 -6.09 -1.44
N ARG A 217 -13.43 -6.53 -0.21
CA ARG A 217 -12.54 -7.63 0.14
C ARG A 217 -13.30 -8.93 0.09
N PHE A 218 -12.97 -9.77 -0.87
CA PHE A 218 -13.56 -11.10 -1.06
C PHE A 218 -12.82 -12.14 -0.23
N GLU A 219 -13.54 -13.10 0.35
CA GLU A 219 -12.99 -14.22 1.12
C GLU A 219 -13.73 -15.51 0.81
N ALA A 220 -13.00 -16.61 0.67
CA ALA A 220 -13.57 -17.95 0.54
C ALA A 220 -12.55 -19.03 0.98
N PRO A 221 -12.99 -20.31 1.21
CA PRO A 221 -12.07 -21.40 1.42
C PRO A 221 -11.10 -21.57 0.25
N GLN A 222 -9.82 -21.72 0.57
CA GLN A 222 -8.72 -21.84 -0.40
C GLN A 222 -8.93 -22.96 -1.42
N LYS A 223 -9.55 -24.07 -1.00
CA LYS A 223 -9.84 -25.24 -1.85
C LYS A 223 -10.54 -24.87 -3.18
N HIS A 224 -11.33 -23.79 -3.20
CA HIS A 224 -12.03 -23.34 -4.42
C HIS A 224 -11.07 -22.76 -5.46
N PHE A 225 -9.95 -22.18 -5.02
CA PHE A 225 -8.95 -21.52 -5.85
C PHE A 225 -7.65 -22.31 -5.98
N GLN A 226 -7.56 -23.53 -5.41
CA GLN A 226 -6.32 -24.28 -5.30
C GLN A 226 -5.58 -24.42 -6.64
N LYS A 227 -6.28 -24.74 -7.72
CA LYS A 227 -5.69 -24.86 -9.07
C LYS A 227 -5.03 -23.58 -9.56
N LEU A 228 -5.45 -22.41 -9.08
CA LEU A 228 -4.86 -21.13 -9.46
C LEU A 228 -3.73 -20.77 -8.50
N ILE A 229 -3.89 -21.09 -7.22
CA ILE A 229 -2.87 -20.86 -6.18
C ILE A 229 -1.63 -21.73 -6.43
N ASP A 230 -1.81 -22.94 -6.92
CA ASP A 230 -0.69 -23.83 -7.28
C ASP A 230 0.15 -23.26 -8.43
N VAL A 231 -0.46 -22.46 -9.33
CA VAL A 231 0.25 -21.78 -10.44
C VAL A 231 0.99 -20.53 -9.96
N ALA A 232 0.37 -19.74 -9.06
CA ALA A 232 0.98 -18.52 -8.54
C ALA A 232 0.40 -18.15 -7.17
N TYR A 233 1.28 -17.74 -6.25
CA TYR A 233 0.85 -17.25 -4.94
C TYR A 233 -0.03 -16.00 -5.03
N ASP A 234 0.32 -15.06 -5.90
CA ASP A 234 -0.44 -13.81 -6.13
C ASP A 234 -0.89 -13.73 -7.59
N PHE A 235 -2.18 -13.83 -7.80
CA PHE A 235 -2.79 -13.76 -9.12
C PHE A 235 -3.69 -12.52 -9.24
N LYS A 236 -3.85 -12.02 -10.47
CA LYS A 236 -4.76 -10.92 -10.80
C LYS A 236 -5.73 -11.36 -11.89
N LEU A 237 -6.96 -11.64 -11.50
CA LEU A 237 -8.08 -11.75 -12.43
C LEU A 237 -8.51 -10.35 -12.83
N TYR A 238 -8.69 -10.06 -14.10
CA TYR A 238 -9.09 -8.73 -14.54
C TYR A 238 -10.12 -8.74 -15.66
N ARG A 239 -10.95 -7.68 -15.68
CA ARG A 239 -11.89 -7.39 -16.77
C ARG A 239 -11.80 -5.90 -17.12
N LYS A 240 -11.79 -5.61 -18.42
CA LYS A 240 -11.89 -4.24 -18.93
C LYS A 240 -13.27 -4.04 -19.53
N LEU A 241 -13.93 -2.98 -19.10
CA LEU A 241 -15.17 -2.44 -19.65
C LEU A 241 -14.90 -1.00 -20.05
N ASP A 242 -15.83 -0.29 -20.68
CA ASP A 242 -15.58 1.05 -21.24
C ASP A 242 -14.89 2.02 -20.26
N ASN A 243 -15.63 2.47 -19.24
CA ASN A 243 -15.13 3.42 -18.23
C ASN A 243 -14.80 2.78 -16.88
N VAL A 244 -14.96 1.46 -16.75
CA VAL A 244 -14.69 0.69 -15.53
C VAL A 244 -13.77 -0.47 -15.87
N SER A 245 -12.73 -0.65 -15.10
CA SER A 245 -11.97 -1.89 -15.10
C SER A 245 -11.98 -2.53 -13.71
N LEU A 246 -12.10 -3.85 -13.68
CA LEU A 246 -12.07 -4.62 -12.43
C LEU A 246 -10.82 -5.48 -12.40
N ARG A 247 -10.31 -5.67 -11.21
CA ARG A 247 -9.22 -6.62 -10.96
C ARG A 247 -9.29 -7.19 -9.56
N SER A 248 -8.88 -8.45 -9.40
CA SER A 248 -8.46 -8.93 -8.09
C SER A 248 -7.09 -8.35 -7.76
N PHE A 249 -6.79 -8.18 -6.49
CA PHE A 249 -5.46 -7.74 -6.05
C PHE A 249 -5.18 -8.17 -4.61
N CYS A 250 -3.90 -8.21 -4.24
CA CYS A 250 -3.44 -8.54 -2.90
C CYS A 250 -4.04 -9.86 -2.41
N THR A 251 -3.80 -10.94 -3.18
CA THR A 251 -4.25 -12.28 -2.82
C THR A 251 -3.47 -12.80 -1.63
N ASN A 252 -4.14 -13.33 -0.64
CA ASN A 252 -3.58 -13.93 0.55
C ASN A 252 -4.13 -15.36 0.71
N ASN A 253 -3.26 -16.29 1.03
CA ASN A 253 -3.56 -17.71 1.07
C ASN A 253 -3.04 -18.34 2.37
N ASN A 254 -3.48 -19.54 2.68
CA ASN A 254 -3.08 -20.40 3.80
C ASN A 254 -3.46 -19.84 5.19
N ALA A 255 -2.73 -18.88 5.69
CA ALA A 255 -2.98 -18.19 6.94
C ALA A 255 -3.52 -16.77 6.67
N ALA A 256 -4.54 -16.70 5.81
CA ALA A 256 -5.11 -15.44 5.33
C ALA A 256 -6.18 -14.90 6.27
N TYR A 257 -6.13 -13.61 6.57
CA TYR A 257 -7.14 -12.92 7.36
C TYR A 257 -7.42 -11.51 6.80
N VAL A 258 -8.54 -10.94 7.22
CA VAL A 258 -8.96 -9.60 6.83
C VAL A 258 -8.77 -8.65 8.01
N ALA A 259 -8.20 -7.48 7.77
CA ALA A 259 -8.02 -6.44 8.77
C ALA A 259 -8.71 -5.14 8.37
N VAL A 260 -9.08 -4.34 9.35
CA VAL A 260 -9.59 -2.98 9.14
C VAL A 260 -8.43 -2.01 9.02
N GLU A 261 -8.48 -1.17 8.00
CA GLU A 261 -7.65 0.04 7.89
C GLU A 261 -8.51 1.25 8.20
N GLU A 262 -8.09 2.08 9.12
CA GLU A 262 -8.71 3.38 9.36
C GLU A 262 -7.87 4.49 8.70
N THR A 263 -8.53 5.30 7.89
CA THR A 263 -7.92 6.46 7.25
C THR A 263 -8.92 7.60 7.23
N TYR A 264 -8.60 8.73 7.85
CA TYR A 264 -9.48 9.90 7.97
C TYR A 264 -10.82 9.63 8.70
N GLY A 265 -10.86 8.68 9.62
CA GLY A 265 -12.08 8.20 10.26
C GLY A 265 -12.98 7.36 9.34
N ASP A 266 -12.50 7.03 8.15
CA ASP A 266 -13.17 6.12 7.23
C ASP A 266 -12.56 4.72 7.40
N HIS A 267 -13.39 3.69 7.56
CA HIS A 267 -12.95 2.30 7.67
C HIS A 267 -12.96 1.65 6.29
N SER A 268 -11.90 0.94 5.96
CA SER A 268 -11.81 0.06 4.79
C SER A 268 -11.16 -1.26 5.17
N TYR A 269 -11.27 -2.26 4.30
CA TYR A 269 -10.75 -3.60 4.58
C TYR A 269 -9.54 -3.90 3.72
N ASN A 270 -8.59 -4.65 4.29
CA ASN A 270 -7.41 -5.12 3.58
C ASN A 270 -7.11 -6.57 3.97
N GLY A 271 -6.31 -7.26 3.16
CA GLY A 271 -5.91 -8.63 3.44
C GLY A 271 -4.49 -8.73 3.94
N HIS A 272 -4.29 -9.69 4.82
CA HIS A 272 -3.00 -10.05 5.38
C HIS A 272 -2.82 -11.57 5.31
N ALA A 273 -1.57 -12.02 5.37
CA ALA A 273 -1.23 -13.43 5.51
C ALA A 273 -0.01 -13.57 6.41
N LYS A 274 -0.05 -14.55 7.30
CA LYS A 274 1.08 -14.95 8.13
C LYS A 274 1.87 -16.07 7.46
N LYS A 275 3.14 -16.17 7.77
CA LYS A 275 4.04 -17.24 7.30
C LYS A 275 4.05 -18.43 8.25
N ASP A 276 3.88 -18.19 9.54
CA ASP A 276 3.88 -19.23 10.56
C ASP A 276 2.68 -20.17 10.37
N GLU A 277 2.96 -21.44 10.12
CA GLU A 277 1.98 -22.51 9.87
C GLU A 277 0.98 -22.70 11.03
N SER A 278 1.30 -22.25 12.24
CA SER A 278 0.38 -22.31 13.40
C SER A 278 -0.88 -21.45 13.19
N PHE A 279 -0.82 -20.46 12.29
CA PHE A 279 -1.95 -19.60 11.93
C PHE A 279 -2.73 -20.09 10.70
N ARG A 280 -2.40 -21.27 10.16
CA ARG A 280 -3.06 -21.82 8.99
C ARG A 280 -4.57 -21.97 9.21
N ASN A 281 -5.35 -21.42 8.29
CA ASN A 281 -6.82 -21.46 8.34
C ASN A 281 -7.47 -21.92 7.03
N ASP A 282 -6.67 -22.28 6.03
CA ASP A 282 -7.08 -22.73 4.71
C ASP A 282 -8.07 -21.77 4.02
N MET A 283 -7.94 -20.48 4.30
CA MET A 283 -8.71 -19.41 3.68
C MET A 283 -7.87 -18.68 2.61
N THR A 284 -8.58 -18.12 1.66
CA THR A 284 -8.06 -17.20 0.65
C THR A 284 -8.89 -15.93 0.67
N ASN A 285 -8.22 -14.78 0.65
CA ASN A 285 -8.89 -13.51 0.43
C ASN A 285 -8.14 -12.65 -0.60
N PHE A 286 -8.89 -11.82 -1.31
CA PHE A 286 -8.35 -10.81 -2.24
C PHE A 286 -9.35 -9.66 -2.41
N GLY A 287 -8.85 -8.47 -2.72
CA GLY A 287 -9.71 -7.36 -3.10
C GLY A 287 -10.28 -7.57 -4.50
N ILE A 288 -11.55 -7.23 -4.72
CA ILE A 288 -12.15 -7.02 -6.04
C ILE A 288 -12.29 -5.51 -6.19
N LEU A 289 -11.40 -4.89 -6.94
CA LEU A 289 -11.31 -3.44 -7.07
C LEU A 289 -11.78 -2.98 -8.44
N MET A 290 -12.66 -1.99 -8.43
CA MET A 290 -13.03 -1.23 -9.62
C MET A 290 -12.15 -0.01 -9.74
N GLU A 291 -11.59 0.23 -10.92
CA GLU A 291 -11.06 1.51 -11.34
C GLU A 291 -12.12 2.21 -12.18
N ILE A 292 -12.61 3.36 -11.69
CA ILE A 292 -13.67 4.14 -12.34
C ILE A 292 -13.05 5.44 -12.84
N ARG A 293 -13.14 5.66 -14.17
CA ARG A 293 -12.61 6.85 -14.84
C ARG A 293 -13.67 7.88 -15.08
N GLY A 294 -13.26 9.14 -15.24
CA GLY A 294 -14.17 10.25 -15.54
C GLY A 294 -15.03 10.71 -14.36
N VAL A 295 -14.67 10.36 -13.14
CA VAL A 295 -15.32 10.86 -11.93
C VAL A 295 -14.73 12.21 -11.55
N ASP A 296 -15.59 13.21 -11.33
CA ASP A 296 -15.15 14.49 -10.79
C ASP A 296 -14.73 14.35 -9.32
N LYS A 297 -13.58 14.96 -8.97
CA LYS A 297 -13.01 14.94 -7.61
C LYS A 297 -12.93 13.50 -7.02
N PRO A 298 -12.12 12.61 -7.62
CA PRO A 298 -12.12 11.17 -7.33
C PRO A 298 -11.91 10.86 -5.85
N PHE A 299 -11.01 11.57 -5.17
CA PHE A 299 -10.76 11.38 -3.73
C PHE A 299 -12.00 11.70 -2.87
N LYS A 300 -12.64 12.85 -3.14
CA LYS A 300 -13.87 13.25 -2.43
C LYS A 300 -15.03 12.27 -2.70
N TRP A 301 -15.14 11.83 -3.94
CA TRP A 301 -16.16 10.85 -4.33
C TRP A 301 -15.97 9.54 -3.57
N SER A 302 -14.75 9.02 -3.54
CA SER A 302 -14.40 7.78 -2.80
C SER A 302 -14.73 7.89 -1.30
N ARG A 303 -14.37 9.00 -0.67
CA ARG A 303 -14.71 9.26 0.75
C ARG A 303 -16.20 9.33 1.00
N ASN A 304 -16.96 9.98 0.12
CA ASN A 304 -18.41 10.04 0.23
C ASN A 304 -19.04 8.65 0.12
N LEU A 305 -18.52 7.80 -0.77
CA LEU A 305 -18.99 6.43 -0.91
C LEU A 305 -18.76 5.65 0.39
N VAL A 306 -17.55 5.70 0.96
CA VAL A 306 -17.22 5.01 2.21
C VAL A 306 -18.13 5.47 3.35
N LYS A 307 -18.30 6.79 3.52
CA LYS A 307 -19.21 7.36 4.52
C LYS A 307 -20.66 6.93 4.33
N ASN A 308 -21.12 6.83 3.08
CA ASN A 308 -22.47 6.36 2.79
C ASN A 308 -22.65 4.88 3.15
N VAL A 309 -21.65 4.03 2.88
CA VAL A 309 -21.66 2.64 3.31
C VAL A 309 -21.74 2.57 4.83
N GLN A 310 -20.84 3.25 5.53
CA GLN A 310 -20.76 3.22 7.00
C GLN A 310 -22.03 3.77 7.68
N LYS A 311 -22.62 4.82 7.12
CA LYS A 311 -23.84 5.43 7.67
C LYS A 311 -25.08 4.56 7.53
N ASN A 312 -25.17 3.81 6.44
CA ASN A 312 -26.39 3.09 6.06
C ASN A 312 -26.33 1.59 6.37
N SER A 313 -25.18 1.06 6.79
CA SER A 313 -25.00 -0.35 7.14
C SER A 313 -24.54 -0.50 8.57
N THR A 314 -25.22 -1.34 9.35
CA THR A 314 -24.83 -1.73 10.70
C THR A 314 -23.73 -2.80 10.69
N GLY A 315 -23.54 -3.49 9.55
CA GLY A 315 -22.53 -4.52 9.34
C GLY A 315 -21.68 -4.22 8.12
N MET A 316 -20.50 -4.80 8.09
CA MET A 316 -19.51 -4.62 7.01
C MET A 316 -19.18 -5.94 6.29
N TYR A 317 -19.78 -7.04 6.71
CA TYR A 317 -19.60 -8.37 6.13
C TYR A 317 -20.91 -8.87 5.53
N TYR A 318 -20.84 -9.46 4.35
CA TYR A 318 -21.96 -10.16 3.71
C TYR A 318 -21.51 -11.52 3.20
N SER A 319 -22.32 -12.53 3.41
CA SER A 319 -22.17 -13.86 2.79
C SER A 319 -23.52 -14.49 2.53
N PRO A 320 -23.70 -15.19 1.41
CA PRO A 320 -24.93 -15.96 1.15
C PRO A 320 -25.16 -17.12 2.12
N SER A 321 -24.07 -17.76 2.61
CA SER A 321 -24.19 -19.03 3.36
C SER A 321 -23.25 -19.14 4.57
N ARG A 322 -22.38 -18.15 4.82
CA ARG A 322 -21.34 -18.25 5.86
C ARG A 322 -21.51 -17.19 6.94
N THR A 323 -21.14 -17.53 8.15
CA THR A 323 -20.78 -16.57 9.19
C THR A 323 -19.35 -16.11 8.96
N PRO A 324 -18.98 -14.85 9.32
CA PRO A 324 -17.60 -14.38 9.25
C PRO A 324 -16.68 -15.40 9.93
N SER A 325 -15.53 -15.69 9.31
CA SER A 325 -14.55 -16.51 9.99
C SER A 325 -14.05 -15.72 11.20
N THR A 326 -14.18 -16.30 12.39
CA THR A 326 -13.71 -15.71 13.64
C THR A 326 -12.19 -15.70 13.77
N THR A 327 -11.49 -16.16 12.75
CA THR A 327 -10.03 -16.22 12.68
C THR A 327 -9.35 -14.89 12.33
N SER A 328 -10.13 -13.82 12.11
CA SER A 328 -9.58 -12.48 12.09
C SER A 328 -9.21 -12.06 13.53
N GLU A 329 -8.04 -12.48 14.01
CA GLU A 329 -7.31 -11.80 15.08
C GLU A 329 -6.90 -10.39 14.60
N GLY A 330 -7.73 -9.79 13.81
CA GLY A 330 -7.56 -8.46 13.22
C GLY A 330 -8.38 -7.49 14.03
N ILE A 331 -7.74 -6.58 14.58
CA ILE A 331 -8.14 -5.27 15.03
C ILE A 331 -9.44 -4.86 14.37
N GLY A 332 -10.50 -4.87 15.16
CA GLY A 332 -11.74 -4.15 14.88
C GLY A 332 -12.59 -4.64 13.71
N VAL A 333 -12.36 -5.85 13.18
CA VAL A 333 -13.26 -6.41 12.17
C VAL A 333 -14.62 -6.68 12.78
N SER A 334 -15.61 -5.87 12.42
CA SER A 334 -16.99 -6.14 12.78
C SER A 334 -17.42 -7.44 12.12
N THR A 335 -17.79 -8.42 12.94
CA THR A 335 -18.41 -9.67 12.48
C THR A 335 -19.92 -9.50 12.18
N THR A 336 -20.42 -8.27 12.33
CA THR A 336 -21.83 -7.97 12.06
C THR A 336 -22.12 -8.14 10.59
N GLN A 337 -23.01 -9.07 10.30
CA GLN A 337 -23.44 -9.36 8.94
C GLN A 337 -24.35 -8.24 8.40
N ILE A 338 -24.19 -7.93 7.12
CA ILE A 338 -25.10 -7.05 6.40
C ILE A 338 -26.38 -7.85 6.10
N ASP A 339 -27.50 -7.43 6.67
CA ASP A 339 -28.77 -8.11 6.49
C ASP A 339 -29.36 -7.90 5.08
N ASN A 340 -29.04 -6.78 4.45
CA ASN A 340 -29.55 -6.43 3.13
C ASN A 340 -28.43 -5.83 2.25
N LEU A 341 -27.98 -6.61 1.27
CA LEU A 341 -26.95 -6.18 0.31
C LEU A 341 -27.42 -5.02 -0.60
N ASP A 342 -28.72 -4.80 -0.76
CA ASP A 342 -29.23 -3.69 -1.59
C ASP A 342 -28.85 -2.31 -1.02
N ILE A 343 -28.68 -2.20 0.29
CA ILE A 343 -28.16 -0.98 0.91
C ILE A 343 -26.77 -0.65 0.38
N ILE A 344 -25.90 -1.65 0.27
CA ILE A 344 -24.55 -1.51 -0.26
C ILE A 344 -24.59 -1.19 -1.76
N ARG A 345 -25.46 -1.87 -2.53
CA ARG A 345 -25.66 -1.58 -3.95
C ARG A 345 -26.06 -0.14 -4.20
N LEU A 346 -26.95 0.41 -3.37
CA LEU A 346 -27.36 1.81 -3.43
C LEU A 346 -26.19 2.75 -3.08
N ALA A 347 -25.42 2.45 -2.04
CA ALA A 347 -24.26 3.27 -1.62
C ALA A 347 -23.20 3.36 -2.72
N PHE A 348 -23.03 2.31 -3.52
CA PHE A 348 -22.12 2.28 -4.68
C PHE A 348 -22.70 2.94 -5.94
N GLN A 349 -23.86 3.61 -5.86
CA GLN A 349 -24.43 4.41 -6.96
C GLN A 349 -24.56 3.63 -8.28
N GLY A 350 -24.95 2.36 -8.22
CA GLY A 350 -25.11 1.48 -9.37
C GLY A 350 -23.82 0.82 -9.89
N TYR A 351 -22.65 1.17 -9.36
CA TYR A 351 -21.40 0.50 -9.75
C TYR A 351 -21.27 -0.90 -9.17
N PHE A 352 -21.96 -1.23 -8.08
CA PHE A 352 -21.86 -2.55 -7.43
C PHE A 352 -22.21 -3.72 -8.36
N LYS A 353 -23.06 -3.51 -9.36
CA LYS A 353 -23.40 -4.50 -10.39
C LYS A 353 -22.18 -5.11 -11.09
N TYR A 354 -21.08 -4.35 -11.20
CA TYR A 354 -19.84 -4.86 -11.80
C TYR A 354 -19.13 -5.84 -10.87
N ILE A 355 -19.23 -5.65 -9.54
CA ILE A 355 -18.74 -6.60 -8.54
C ILE A 355 -19.59 -7.86 -8.55
N ASP A 356 -20.94 -7.72 -8.56
CA ASP A 356 -21.86 -8.85 -8.68
C ASP A 356 -21.50 -9.72 -9.90
N ASN A 357 -21.37 -9.09 -11.09
CA ASN A 357 -20.99 -9.81 -12.32
C ASN A 357 -19.61 -10.47 -12.23
N PHE A 358 -18.65 -9.84 -11.57
CA PHE A 358 -17.32 -10.42 -11.39
C PHE A 358 -17.38 -11.68 -10.50
N ILE A 359 -18.17 -11.65 -9.43
CA ILE A 359 -18.40 -12.80 -8.55
C ILE A 359 -19.15 -13.92 -9.29
N ASP A 360 -20.14 -13.58 -10.11
CA ASP A 360 -20.87 -14.57 -10.89
C ASP A 360 -19.97 -15.25 -11.93
N ASP A 361 -19.10 -14.51 -12.60
CA ASP A 361 -18.09 -15.10 -13.50
C ASP A 361 -17.09 -15.99 -12.73
N MET A 362 -16.71 -15.60 -11.50
CA MET A 362 -15.88 -16.49 -10.66
C MET A 362 -16.57 -17.80 -10.35
N LYS A 363 -17.88 -17.82 -10.11
CA LYS A 363 -18.64 -19.07 -9.90
C LYS A 363 -18.63 -19.97 -11.14
N LEU A 364 -18.57 -19.38 -12.35
CA LEU A 364 -18.46 -20.15 -13.60
C LEU A 364 -17.06 -20.77 -13.76
N VAL A 365 -16.01 -20.02 -13.39
CA VAL A 365 -14.61 -20.50 -13.45
C VAL A 365 -14.31 -21.50 -12.32
N PHE A 366 -14.87 -21.26 -11.14
CA PHE A 366 -14.67 -22.06 -9.93
C PHE A 366 -16.01 -22.65 -9.46
N PRO A 367 -16.55 -23.71 -10.11
CA PRO A 367 -17.91 -24.20 -9.84
C PRO A 367 -18.15 -24.71 -8.42
N THR A 368 -17.10 -25.04 -7.68
CA THR A 368 -17.19 -25.44 -6.28
C THR A 368 -17.45 -24.27 -5.33
N LEU A 369 -17.23 -23.03 -5.79
CA LEU A 369 -17.41 -21.82 -4.99
C LEU A 369 -18.89 -21.62 -4.57
N LYS A 370 -19.84 -21.79 -5.52
CA LYS A 370 -21.29 -21.61 -5.28
C LYS A 370 -21.56 -20.39 -4.38
N ASP A 371 -22.11 -20.62 -3.18
CA ASP A 371 -22.42 -19.61 -2.17
C ASP A 371 -21.43 -19.63 -0.98
N ASP A 372 -20.33 -20.43 -1.06
CA ASP A 372 -19.32 -20.59 -0.02
C ASP A 372 -18.27 -19.46 -0.10
N TRP A 373 -18.73 -18.19 0.01
CA TRP A 373 -17.89 -16.99 -0.03
C TRP A 373 -18.49 -15.88 0.82
N GLY A 374 -17.67 -14.86 1.08
CA GLY A 374 -18.11 -13.63 1.73
C GLY A 374 -17.36 -12.40 1.20
N ILE A 375 -17.87 -11.23 1.50
CA ILE A 375 -17.24 -9.94 1.20
C ILE A 375 -17.29 -9.02 2.40
N TYR A 376 -16.20 -8.27 2.59
CA TYR A 376 -16.12 -7.12 3.49
C TYR A 376 -16.19 -5.84 2.67
N VAL A 377 -16.96 -4.87 3.11
CA VAL A 377 -17.29 -3.66 2.34
C VAL A 377 -17.11 -2.40 3.19
N PRO A 378 -16.45 -1.37 2.67
CA PRO A 378 -15.77 -1.27 1.39
C PRO A 378 -14.27 -1.64 1.46
N GLU A 379 -13.66 -1.94 0.33
CA GLU A 379 -12.23 -1.77 0.17
C GLU A 379 -11.97 -0.55 -0.73
N VAL A 380 -11.09 0.35 -0.30
CA VAL A 380 -10.82 1.60 -1.02
C VAL A 380 -9.33 1.88 -1.09
N LYS A 381 -8.89 2.33 -2.26
CA LYS A 381 -7.55 2.87 -2.45
C LYS A 381 -7.67 4.36 -2.70
N TYR A 382 -7.45 5.15 -1.63
CA TYR A 382 -7.37 6.60 -1.78
C TYR A 382 -6.10 6.97 -2.54
N LEU A 383 -6.24 7.84 -3.52
CA LEU A 383 -5.15 8.38 -4.33
C LEU A 383 -5.19 9.91 -4.25
N ALA A 384 -4.02 10.51 -3.95
CA ALA A 384 -3.84 11.94 -4.09
C ALA A 384 -3.71 12.31 -5.57
N PRO A 385 -4.00 13.55 -5.97
CA PRO A 385 -3.48 14.09 -7.21
C PRO A 385 -1.95 13.94 -7.23
N GLU A 386 -1.41 13.47 -8.33
CA GLU A 386 0.03 13.20 -8.45
C GLU A 386 0.75 14.43 -9.01
N PRO A 387 1.80 14.94 -8.35
CA PRO A 387 2.59 16.03 -8.90
C PRO A 387 3.34 15.58 -10.15
N LEU A 388 3.50 16.50 -11.11
CA LEU A 388 4.39 16.30 -12.24
C LEU A 388 5.84 16.52 -11.75
N VAL A 389 6.66 15.49 -11.90
CA VAL A 389 8.06 15.48 -11.47
C VAL A 389 9.02 15.25 -12.64
N ASP A 390 10.28 15.59 -12.46
CA ASP A 390 11.34 15.12 -13.33
C ASP A 390 11.52 13.62 -13.13
N TYR A 391 11.40 12.86 -14.19
CA TYR A 391 11.46 11.39 -14.12
C TYR A 391 12.84 10.84 -13.78
N SER A 392 13.89 11.64 -13.99
CA SER A 392 15.26 11.17 -13.73
C SER A 392 15.61 11.07 -12.25
N ASP A 393 14.97 11.89 -11.40
CA ASP A 393 15.29 11.97 -9.97
C ASP A 393 14.05 12.19 -9.07
N LEU A 394 12.84 12.20 -9.64
CA LEU A 394 11.55 12.42 -8.98
C LEU A 394 11.45 13.78 -8.26
N SER A 395 12.21 14.78 -8.71
CA SER A 395 12.16 16.15 -8.17
C SER A 395 11.06 16.98 -8.81
N LEU A 396 10.60 17.98 -8.08
CA LEU A 396 9.73 19.02 -8.64
C LEU A 396 10.51 19.90 -9.61
N THR A 397 10.03 20.08 -10.84
CA THR A 397 10.70 20.95 -11.83
C THR A 397 10.98 22.36 -11.30
N LYS A 398 10.04 22.92 -10.51
CA LYS A 398 10.18 24.26 -9.91
C LYS A 398 11.09 24.28 -8.67
N TYR A 399 11.22 23.16 -7.99
CA TYR A 399 11.99 22.99 -6.75
C TYR A 399 12.84 21.72 -6.84
N PRO A 400 13.99 21.77 -7.56
CA PRO A 400 14.78 20.57 -7.89
C PRO A 400 15.49 19.92 -6.68
N ASN A 401 15.39 20.53 -5.52
CA ASN A 401 15.84 19.96 -4.26
C ASN A 401 14.72 19.30 -3.44
N VAL A 402 13.51 19.18 -4.00
CA VAL A 402 12.34 18.54 -3.39
C VAL A 402 11.91 17.36 -4.25
N HIS A 403 12.03 16.16 -3.70
CA HIS A 403 11.74 14.89 -4.38
C HIS A 403 10.51 14.24 -3.77
N PHE A 404 9.60 13.76 -4.60
CA PHE A 404 8.41 13.03 -4.18
C PHE A 404 8.63 11.52 -4.35
N VAL A 405 8.24 10.71 -3.37
CA VAL A 405 8.46 9.26 -3.39
C VAL A 405 7.27 8.49 -2.82
N GLY A 406 7.19 7.23 -3.19
CA GLY A 406 6.18 6.32 -2.64
C GLY A 406 4.76 6.71 -3.04
N ASP A 407 3.85 6.65 -2.10
CA ASP A 407 2.41 6.88 -2.33
C ASP A 407 2.09 8.32 -2.77
N ALA A 408 2.94 9.28 -2.43
CA ALA A 408 2.84 10.66 -2.93
C ALA A 408 3.06 10.77 -4.46
N LEU A 409 3.63 9.75 -5.10
CA LEU A 409 3.71 9.54 -6.54
C LEU A 409 2.95 8.28 -6.97
N SER A 410 1.86 7.95 -6.29
CA SER A 410 1.02 6.79 -6.60
C SER A 410 1.77 5.44 -6.70
N ALA A 411 2.97 5.33 -6.11
CA ALA A 411 3.67 4.07 -6.02
C ALA A 411 2.99 3.17 -5.00
N ARG A 412 2.47 2.04 -5.46
CA ARG A 412 1.75 1.06 -4.65
C ARG A 412 2.54 -0.23 -4.51
N GLY A 413 2.53 -0.77 -3.29
CA GLY A 413 3.32 -1.95 -2.96
C GLY A 413 4.72 -1.61 -2.47
N ILE A 414 5.26 -2.52 -1.67
CA ILE A 414 6.54 -2.34 -0.95
C ILE A 414 7.68 -2.13 -1.95
N SER A 415 7.79 -3.00 -2.98
CA SER A 415 8.92 -2.98 -3.92
C SER A 415 9.02 -1.66 -4.68
N VAL A 416 7.93 -1.17 -5.28
CA VAL A 416 7.95 0.07 -6.08
C VAL A 416 8.10 1.30 -5.18
N SER A 417 7.43 1.34 -4.03
CA SER A 417 7.59 2.46 -3.09
C SER A 417 9.03 2.57 -2.57
N GLY A 418 9.64 1.45 -2.19
CA GLY A 418 11.04 1.43 -1.75
C GLY A 418 12.00 1.82 -2.86
N ALA A 419 11.74 1.35 -4.09
CA ALA A 419 12.55 1.68 -5.27
C ALA A 419 12.55 3.18 -5.60
N HIS A 420 11.42 3.91 -5.39
CA HIS A 420 11.41 5.37 -5.50
C HIS A 420 12.40 6.02 -4.52
N GLY A 421 12.39 5.58 -3.25
CA GLY A 421 13.33 6.09 -2.25
C GLY A 421 14.79 5.78 -2.60
N THR A 422 15.06 4.56 -3.04
CA THR A 422 16.40 4.13 -3.47
C THR A 422 16.90 4.96 -4.67
N LEU A 423 16.03 5.20 -5.67
CA LEU A 423 16.36 6.03 -6.84
C LEU A 423 16.75 7.45 -6.44
N VAL A 424 15.93 8.10 -5.62
CA VAL A 424 16.21 9.47 -5.16
C VAL A 424 17.53 9.52 -4.39
N ALA A 425 17.78 8.54 -3.53
CA ALA A 425 19.04 8.47 -2.78
C ALA A 425 20.25 8.29 -3.70
N GLU A 426 20.17 7.44 -4.74
CA GLU A 426 21.22 7.31 -5.77
C GLU A 426 21.52 8.67 -6.41
N LYS A 427 20.49 9.40 -6.82
CA LYS A 427 20.64 10.71 -7.47
C LYS A 427 21.20 11.79 -6.54
N ILE A 428 20.88 11.73 -5.26
CA ILE A 428 21.48 12.62 -4.25
C ILE A 428 22.97 12.32 -4.04
N LEU A 429 23.37 11.06 -4.12
CA LEU A 429 24.78 10.62 -3.99
C LEU A 429 25.64 10.98 -5.19
N GLU A 430 25.05 11.05 -6.40
CA GLU A 430 25.71 11.47 -7.64
C GLU A 430 26.03 12.97 -7.68
N ASN A 431 25.35 13.81 -6.86
CA ASN A 431 25.44 15.29 -6.81
C ASN A 431 26.02 15.79 -5.47
#